data_3f23fcf43dd1d32f462f318328de10f6
#
_entry.id   3f23fcf43dd1d32f462f318328de10f6
#
_cell.length_a   1.000
_cell.length_b   1.000
_cell.length_c   1.000
_cell.angle_alpha   90.00
_cell.angle_beta   90.00
_cell.angle_gamma   90.00
#
_symmetry.space_group_name_H-M   'P 1'
#
loop_
_entity.id
_entity.type
_entity.pdbx_description
1 polymer ?
#
loop_
_entity_poly.entity_id
_entity_poly.type
_entity_poly.pdbx_seq_one_letter_code
_entity_poly.pdbx_strand_id
1 'polypeptide(L)'
;LVPSENVTSRLVRLVLTSDLGHRYAEGKPFKRYYCGTRFIDEIEALSIELAKRLFKCELASVKPISGTVANLAVFSALAKPGDKIMGLSIPCGGHISFAEIGAAGIRGLSVIDLPFDSEEMNVDVERAVDLIGKVKPKLVVLGASLFLFPHPVRELSKAAREIGGHVVYDGSHVLGLIAGGAFQDPLSEGALVLMGSTHKTFPGPQGGVVLANDEDVMDKVEEALFPGLISNHHLHRVAALAIALAEMLEYGEAYAKAIVDNSKGLARSLHERGFKVLCPHKGFTESHQVVLDVSSLGGGRWASKRLEEANIITNMNLLPWDDVKRSGNPSGLRLGVQEVTRLGMKRSDMDFIAEKMEEVLLRGRDPAEVKKEVAAFMASYQEVKYCFDGSNAYRLLEYLENLGR
;
A
#
# COMPACT_ATOMS: atom_id res chain seq x y z
N LEU A 1 0.80 -4.96 13.59
CA LEU A 1 1.69 -5.44 12.52
C LEU A 1 0.93 -5.79 11.23
N VAL A 2 -0.21 -5.14 10.97
CA VAL A 2 -1.00 -5.36 9.74
C VAL A 2 -0.37 -4.55 8.59
N PRO A 3 0.09 -5.17 7.49
CA PRO A 3 0.82 -4.45 6.43
C PRO A 3 0.00 -3.40 5.66
N SER A 4 -1.32 -3.43 5.78
CA SER A 4 -2.24 -2.49 5.13
C SER A 4 -2.75 -1.37 6.05
N GLU A 5 -2.26 -1.28 7.27
CA GLU A 5 -2.65 -0.27 8.26
C GLU A 5 -1.48 0.68 8.57
N ASN A 6 -1.81 1.90 8.96
CA ASN A 6 -0.84 2.88 9.45
C ASN A 6 -1.54 3.94 10.30
N VAL A 7 -0.76 4.72 11.04
CA VAL A 7 -1.24 5.82 11.85
C VAL A 7 -0.92 7.16 11.21
N THR A 8 -1.93 8.02 11.09
CA THR A 8 -1.77 9.39 10.61
C THR A 8 -1.36 10.34 11.73
N SER A 9 -0.72 11.46 11.39
CA SER A 9 -0.41 12.52 12.33
C SER A 9 -1.69 13.18 12.88
N ARG A 10 -1.55 13.91 13.98
CA ARG A 10 -2.63 14.71 14.55
C ARG A 10 -3.19 15.73 13.55
N LEU A 11 -2.32 16.41 12.81
CA LEU A 11 -2.75 17.43 11.83
C LEU A 11 -3.60 16.81 10.72
N VAL A 12 -3.21 15.65 10.17
CA VAL A 12 -3.99 14.92 9.18
C VAL A 12 -5.38 14.58 9.73
N ARG A 13 -5.48 14.11 10.98
CA ARG A 13 -6.77 13.76 11.62
C ARG A 13 -7.66 14.97 11.85
N LEU A 14 -7.08 16.10 12.29
CA LEU A 14 -7.83 17.34 12.50
C LEU A 14 -8.49 17.82 11.21
N VAL A 15 -7.76 17.81 10.10
CA VAL A 15 -8.30 18.26 8.81
C VAL A 15 -9.39 17.33 8.28
N LEU A 16 -9.32 16.03 8.56
CA LEU A 16 -10.40 15.09 8.21
C LEU A 16 -11.73 15.41 8.90
N THR A 17 -11.73 16.13 10.00
CA THR A 17 -12.95 16.54 10.73
C THR A 17 -13.46 17.92 10.33
N SER A 18 -12.88 18.55 9.30
CA SER A 18 -13.23 19.90 8.87
C SER A 18 -14.53 19.95 8.05
N ASP A 19 -15.07 21.15 7.91
CA ASP A 19 -16.25 21.50 7.08
C ASP A 19 -16.12 21.04 5.62
N LEU A 20 -14.92 20.82 5.12
CA LEU A 20 -14.68 20.29 3.78
C LEU A 20 -15.37 18.93 3.54
N GLY A 21 -15.70 18.20 4.61
CA GLY A 21 -16.35 16.90 4.54
C GLY A 21 -17.78 16.91 3.95
N HIS A 22 -18.41 18.07 3.85
CA HIS A 22 -19.77 18.24 3.32
C HIS A 22 -19.88 19.39 2.31
N ARG A 23 -18.77 19.72 1.62
CA ARG A 23 -18.75 20.69 0.52
C ARG A 23 -18.71 20.00 -0.83
N TYR A 24 -19.06 20.75 -1.89
CA TYR A 24 -19.09 20.27 -3.26
C TYR A 24 -18.13 21.07 -4.14
N ALA A 25 -17.33 20.35 -4.96
CA ALA A 25 -16.37 20.95 -5.88
C ALA A 25 -16.13 20.05 -7.11
N GLU A 26 -17.18 19.73 -7.85
CA GLU A 26 -17.10 18.95 -9.09
C GLU A 26 -16.33 19.69 -10.17
N GLY A 27 -15.51 18.99 -10.93
CA GLY A 27 -14.66 19.52 -12.00
C GLY A 27 -13.19 19.61 -11.62
N LYS A 28 -12.41 20.32 -12.42
CA LYS A 28 -10.98 20.59 -12.19
C LYS A 28 -10.81 21.85 -11.31
N PRO A 29 -9.73 22.00 -10.53
CA PRO A 29 -9.42 23.25 -9.83
C PRO A 29 -9.54 24.47 -10.76
N PHE A 30 -10.14 25.56 -10.27
CA PHE A 30 -10.41 26.81 -11.00
C PHE A 30 -11.35 26.69 -12.22
N LYS A 31 -11.89 25.49 -12.48
CA LYS A 31 -12.86 25.20 -13.55
C LYS A 31 -13.97 24.29 -13.00
N ARG A 32 -14.63 24.73 -11.91
CA ARG A 32 -15.68 23.97 -11.24
C ARG A 32 -17.05 24.26 -11.82
N TYR A 33 -17.96 23.29 -11.61
CA TYR A 33 -19.38 23.50 -11.87
C TYR A 33 -20.07 24.31 -10.76
N TYR A 34 -19.44 24.46 -9.59
CA TYR A 34 -19.92 25.20 -8.43
C TYR A 34 -19.17 26.50 -8.23
N CYS A 35 -19.88 27.53 -7.70
CA CYS A 35 -19.27 28.78 -7.27
C CYS A 35 -18.81 28.69 -5.79
N GLY A 36 -17.97 29.65 -5.36
CA GLY A 36 -17.47 29.70 -3.98
C GLY A 36 -16.39 28.68 -3.63
N THR A 37 -15.73 28.10 -4.63
CA THR A 37 -14.76 27.00 -4.46
C THR A 37 -13.31 27.47 -4.38
N ARG A 38 -13.02 28.77 -4.37
CA ARG A 38 -11.66 29.33 -4.47
C ARG A 38 -10.65 28.64 -3.52
N PHE A 39 -10.97 28.52 -2.23
CA PHE A 39 -10.06 27.93 -1.26
C PHE A 39 -9.90 26.41 -1.46
N ILE A 40 -10.97 25.74 -1.90
CA ILE A 40 -10.93 24.32 -2.26
C ILE A 40 -10.01 24.11 -3.47
N ASP A 41 -10.07 25.01 -4.45
CA ASP A 41 -9.22 24.96 -5.64
C ASP A 41 -7.75 25.13 -5.29
N GLU A 42 -7.43 26.10 -4.41
CA GLU A 42 -6.07 26.32 -3.91
C GLU A 42 -5.54 25.09 -3.15
N ILE A 43 -6.37 24.45 -2.30
CA ILE A 43 -6.01 23.23 -1.55
C ILE A 43 -5.75 22.05 -2.49
N GLU A 44 -6.65 21.83 -3.46
CA GLU A 44 -6.48 20.71 -4.39
C GLU A 44 -5.28 20.92 -5.32
N ALA A 45 -5.09 22.14 -5.82
CA ALA A 45 -3.91 22.48 -6.63
C ALA A 45 -2.60 22.29 -5.83
N LEU A 46 -2.58 22.70 -4.57
CA LEU A 46 -1.44 22.44 -3.67
C LEU A 46 -1.19 20.95 -3.48
N SER A 47 -2.25 20.15 -3.26
CA SER A 47 -2.12 18.70 -3.10
C SER A 47 -1.53 18.03 -4.34
N ILE A 48 -1.97 18.45 -5.53
CA ILE A 48 -1.44 17.99 -6.81
C ILE A 48 0.04 18.35 -6.93
N GLU A 49 0.41 19.60 -6.64
CA GLU A 49 1.80 20.06 -6.76
C GLU A 49 2.73 19.34 -5.76
N LEU A 50 2.28 19.11 -4.52
CA LEU A 50 3.04 18.35 -3.54
C LEU A 50 3.23 16.88 -3.97
N ALA A 51 2.20 16.26 -4.56
CA ALA A 51 2.30 14.91 -5.09
C ALA A 51 3.31 14.83 -6.25
N LYS A 52 3.25 15.77 -7.21
CA LYS A 52 4.21 15.87 -8.32
C LYS A 52 5.65 15.98 -7.82
N ARG A 53 5.89 16.86 -6.85
CA ARG A 53 7.23 17.05 -6.26
C ARG A 53 7.72 15.81 -5.54
N LEU A 54 6.87 15.18 -4.74
CA LEU A 54 7.24 14.01 -3.93
C LEU A 54 7.58 12.81 -4.81
N PHE A 55 6.77 12.55 -5.83
CA PHE A 55 6.93 11.39 -6.71
C PHE A 55 7.71 11.70 -8.00
N LYS A 56 8.20 12.93 -8.16
CA LYS A 56 9.00 13.38 -9.31
C LYS A 56 8.31 13.10 -10.65
N CYS A 57 7.01 13.38 -10.73
CA CYS A 57 6.20 13.19 -11.93
C CYS A 57 5.61 14.50 -12.42
N GLU A 58 5.21 14.54 -13.70
CA GLU A 58 4.65 15.73 -14.34
C GLU A 58 3.18 15.98 -13.96
N LEU A 59 2.43 14.90 -13.71
CA LEU A 59 0.98 14.94 -13.55
C LEU A 59 0.53 14.07 -12.38
N ALA A 60 -0.47 14.55 -11.64
CA ALA A 60 -1.04 13.82 -10.51
C ALA A 60 -2.55 14.06 -10.41
N SER A 61 -3.32 13.01 -10.12
CA SER A 61 -4.71 13.10 -9.68
C SER A 61 -4.83 12.65 -8.23
N VAL A 62 -5.40 13.49 -7.40
CA VAL A 62 -5.65 13.23 -5.97
C VAL A 62 -7.13 12.92 -5.69
N LYS A 63 -7.94 12.76 -6.72
CA LYS A 63 -9.40 12.53 -6.62
C LYS A 63 -9.80 11.10 -6.21
N PRO A 64 -9.06 10.02 -6.56
CA PRO A 64 -9.52 8.67 -6.24
C PRO A 64 -9.81 8.50 -4.74
N ILE A 65 -11.00 8.00 -4.42
CA ILE A 65 -11.46 7.81 -3.04
C ILE A 65 -10.93 6.53 -2.39
N SER A 66 -10.27 5.68 -3.17
CA SER A 66 -9.55 4.48 -2.72
C SER A 66 -8.53 4.03 -3.75
N GLY A 67 -7.62 3.12 -3.38
CA GLY A 67 -6.70 2.48 -4.32
C GLY A 67 -7.44 1.68 -5.40
N THR A 68 -8.53 0.98 -5.03
CA THR A 68 -9.36 0.25 -6.00
C THR A 68 -10.01 1.17 -7.02
N VAL A 69 -10.48 2.35 -6.61
CA VAL A 69 -11.03 3.37 -7.54
C VAL A 69 -9.91 3.94 -8.42
N ALA A 70 -8.70 4.13 -7.90
CA ALA A 70 -7.55 4.53 -8.72
C ALA A 70 -7.26 3.47 -9.81
N ASN A 71 -7.23 2.18 -9.44
CA ASN A 71 -7.05 1.09 -10.40
C ASN A 71 -8.17 1.06 -11.45
N LEU A 72 -9.42 1.17 -11.02
CA LEU A 72 -10.57 1.16 -11.92
C LEU A 72 -10.56 2.36 -12.88
N ALA A 73 -10.12 3.54 -12.42
CA ALA A 73 -9.95 4.72 -13.28
C ALA A 73 -8.90 4.48 -14.36
N VAL A 74 -7.73 3.93 -13.98
CA VAL A 74 -6.67 3.59 -14.93
C VAL A 74 -7.13 2.51 -15.93
N PHE A 75 -7.80 1.47 -15.45
CA PHE A 75 -8.37 0.44 -16.35
C PHE A 75 -9.43 1.02 -17.29
N SER A 76 -10.27 1.93 -16.80
CA SER A 76 -11.30 2.58 -17.62
C SER A 76 -10.72 3.52 -18.68
N ALA A 77 -9.64 4.22 -18.33
CA ALA A 77 -8.93 5.14 -19.21
C ALA A 77 -8.17 4.44 -20.34
N LEU A 78 -7.56 3.27 -20.03
CA LEU A 78 -6.56 2.65 -20.90
C LEU A 78 -7.02 1.36 -21.58
N ALA A 79 -8.14 0.75 -21.14
CA ALA A 79 -8.64 -0.51 -21.67
C ALA A 79 -10.16 -0.47 -21.87
N LYS A 80 -10.65 -1.25 -22.84
CA LYS A 80 -12.06 -1.42 -23.15
C LYS A 80 -12.56 -2.79 -22.67
N PRO A 81 -13.88 -2.97 -22.44
CA PRO A 81 -14.44 -4.30 -22.18
C PRO A 81 -13.99 -5.31 -23.27
N GLY A 82 -13.55 -6.48 -22.83
CA GLY A 82 -13.00 -7.52 -23.67
C GLY A 82 -11.49 -7.45 -23.89
N ASP A 83 -10.82 -6.33 -23.57
CA ASP A 83 -9.37 -6.25 -23.63
C ASP A 83 -8.73 -7.19 -22.58
N LYS A 84 -7.57 -7.74 -22.94
CA LYS A 84 -6.78 -8.59 -22.05
C LYS A 84 -5.86 -7.75 -21.19
N ILE A 85 -5.80 -8.09 -19.91
CA ILE A 85 -4.77 -7.59 -18.99
C ILE A 85 -4.02 -8.76 -18.36
N MET A 86 -2.79 -8.52 -17.94
CA MET A 86 -2.01 -9.49 -17.17
C MET A 86 -1.67 -8.90 -15.81
N GLY A 87 -1.77 -9.71 -14.74
CA GLY A 87 -1.43 -9.33 -13.38
C GLY A 87 -1.09 -10.55 -12.53
N LEU A 88 -0.57 -10.36 -11.33
CA LEU A 88 -0.30 -11.48 -10.42
C LEU A 88 -1.62 -12.09 -9.93
N SER A 89 -1.65 -13.43 -9.84
CA SER A 89 -2.75 -14.13 -9.17
C SER A 89 -2.76 -13.85 -7.67
N ILE A 90 -3.91 -14.03 -7.02
CA ILE A 90 -4.08 -13.75 -5.58
C ILE A 90 -3.09 -14.56 -4.73
N PRO A 91 -2.87 -15.88 -4.93
CA PRO A 91 -1.87 -16.62 -4.17
C PRO A 91 -0.44 -16.10 -4.38
N CYS A 92 -0.11 -15.61 -5.58
CA CYS A 92 1.18 -15.01 -5.90
C CYS A 92 1.30 -13.54 -5.42
N GLY A 93 0.39 -13.10 -4.57
CA GLY A 93 0.39 -11.77 -3.97
C GLY A 93 -0.40 -10.71 -4.73
N GLY A 94 -1.04 -11.02 -5.87
CA GLY A 94 -1.88 -10.08 -6.61
C GLY A 94 -3.02 -9.51 -5.77
N HIS A 95 -3.36 -8.25 -6.01
CA HIS A 95 -4.50 -7.64 -5.32
C HIS A 95 -5.82 -8.01 -6.02
N ILE A 96 -6.87 -8.20 -5.23
CA ILE A 96 -8.19 -8.58 -5.73
C ILE A 96 -8.75 -7.65 -6.83
N SER A 97 -8.34 -6.37 -6.86
CA SER A 97 -8.74 -5.43 -7.91
C SER A 97 -8.23 -5.80 -9.31
N PHE A 98 -7.17 -6.61 -9.41
CA PHE A 98 -6.66 -7.09 -10.70
C PHE A 98 -7.35 -8.37 -11.16
N ALA A 99 -8.07 -9.07 -10.28
CA ALA A 99 -8.75 -10.31 -10.57
C ALA A 99 -10.11 -10.08 -11.27
N GLU A 100 -10.65 -11.11 -11.91
CA GLU A 100 -11.97 -11.07 -12.54
C GLU A 100 -13.11 -10.74 -11.58
N ILE A 101 -12.97 -11.10 -10.32
CA ILE A 101 -13.96 -10.78 -9.26
C ILE A 101 -13.84 -9.34 -8.73
N GLY A 102 -12.82 -8.59 -9.15
CA GLY A 102 -12.54 -7.23 -8.70
C GLY A 102 -12.78 -6.15 -9.76
N ALA A 103 -12.03 -5.04 -9.64
CA ALA A 103 -12.19 -3.88 -10.53
C ALA A 103 -11.94 -4.23 -12.02
N ALA A 104 -11.00 -5.14 -12.30
CA ALA A 104 -10.73 -5.60 -13.68
C ALA A 104 -11.97 -6.28 -14.28
N GLY A 105 -12.60 -7.20 -13.55
CA GLY A 105 -13.83 -7.87 -14.03
C GLY A 105 -15.03 -6.93 -14.09
N ILE A 106 -15.18 -6.00 -13.14
CA ILE A 106 -16.22 -4.95 -13.18
C ILE A 106 -16.07 -4.12 -14.48
N ARG A 107 -14.82 -3.84 -14.88
CA ARG A 107 -14.54 -3.15 -16.16
C ARG A 107 -14.80 -4.05 -17.39
N GLY A 108 -15.02 -5.34 -17.19
CA GLY A 108 -15.21 -6.31 -18.28
C GLY A 108 -13.91 -6.72 -18.97
N LEU A 109 -12.79 -6.67 -18.26
CA LEU A 109 -11.48 -7.08 -18.77
C LEU A 109 -11.26 -8.57 -18.60
N SER A 110 -10.55 -9.19 -19.54
CA SER A 110 -10.08 -10.58 -19.47
C SER A 110 -8.75 -10.62 -18.74
N VAL A 111 -8.69 -11.28 -17.59
CA VAL A 111 -7.51 -11.34 -16.74
C VAL A 111 -6.70 -12.60 -17.01
N ILE A 112 -5.39 -12.46 -17.17
CA ILE A 112 -4.46 -13.56 -17.37
C ILE A 112 -3.35 -13.42 -16.31
N ASP A 113 -3.06 -14.52 -15.63
CA ASP A 113 -2.03 -14.52 -14.57
C ASP A 113 -0.63 -14.37 -15.18
N LEU A 114 0.17 -13.49 -14.56
CA LEU A 114 1.60 -13.39 -14.82
C LEU A 114 2.32 -14.63 -14.25
N PRO A 115 3.27 -15.21 -14.99
CA PRO A 115 4.17 -16.22 -14.44
C PRO A 115 4.91 -15.69 -13.19
N PHE A 116 4.99 -16.53 -12.18
CA PHE A 116 5.57 -16.19 -10.89
C PHE A 116 6.61 -17.24 -10.46
N ASP A 117 7.71 -16.77 -9.92
CA ASP A 117 8.74 -17.59 -9.28
C ASP A 117 8.51 -17.55 -7.76
N SER A 118 8.09 -18.69 -7.21
CA SER A 118 7.77 -18.82 -5.78
C SER A 118 8.99 -18.89 -4.87
N GLU A 119 10.18 -19.22 -5.39
CA GLU A 119 11.43 -19.22 -4.64
C GLU A 119 11.97 -17.79 -4.52
N GLU A 120 11.94 -17.06 -5.64
CA GLU A 120 12.35 -15.65 -5.71
C GLU A 120 11.27 -14.68 -5.17
N MET A 121 10.05 -15.16 -4.94
CA MET A 121 8.86 -14.36 -4.56
C MET A 121 8.68 -13.14 -5.47
N ASN A 122 8.77 -13.35 -6.77
CA ASN A 122 8.69 -12.30 -7.79
C ASN A 122 8.14 -12.84 -9.13
N VAL A 123 7.91 -11.95 -10.07
CA VAL A 123 7.55 -12.31 -11.45
C VAL A 123 8.70 -13.10 -12.10
N ASP A 124 8.38 -14.23 -12.73
CA ASP A 124 9.30 -14.95 -13.61
C ASP A 124 9.44 -14.17 -14.92
N VAL A 125 10.53 -13.43 -15.04
CA VAL A 125 10.75 -12.45 -16.13
C VAL A 125 10.76 -13.11 -17.50
N GLU A 126 11.48 -14.22 -17.67
CA GLU A 126 11.63 -14.89 -18.95
C GLU A 126 10.28 -15.42 -19.45
N ARG A 127 9.57 -16.14 -18.60
CA ARG A 127 8.24 -16.66 -18.92
C ARG A 127 7.20 -15.55 -19.09
N ALA A 128 7.31 -14.45 -18.33
CA ALA A 128 6.39 -13.32 -18.47
C ALA A 128 6.58 -12.60 -19.80
N VAL A 129 7.81 -12.34 -20.23
CA VAL A 129 8.13 -11.71 -21.53
C VAL A 129 7.62 -12.57 -22.70
N ASP A 130 7.86 -13.89 -22.65
CA ASP A 130 7.33 -14.83 -23.67
C ASP A 130 5.80 -14.81 -23.70
N LEU A 131 5.15 -14.84 -22.54
CA LEU A 131 3.70 -14.84 -22.45
C LEU A 131 3.08 -13.52 -22.91
N ILE A 132 3.70 -12.36 -22.61
CA ILE A 132 3.29 -11.04 -23.11
C ILE A 132 3.28 -11.04 -24.64
N GLY A 133 4.34 -11.55 -25.27
CA GLY A 133 4.42 -11.65 -26.73
C GLY A 133 3.32 -12.51 -27.36
N LYS A 134 2.92 -13.60 -26.70
CA LYS A 134 1.85 -14.51 -27.16
C LYS A 134 0.44 -13.96 -26.91
N VAL A 135 0.19 -13.43 -25.71
CA VAL A 135 -1.15 -12.98 -25.28
C VAL A 135 -1.49 -11.60 -25.84
N LYS A 136 -0.48 -10.75 -26.01
CA LYS A 136 -0.59 -9.34 -26.43
C LYS A 136 -1.59 -8.57 -25.56
N PRO A 137 -1.37 -8.48 -24.24
CA PRO A 137 -2.27 -7.76 -23.34
C PRO A 137 -2.25 -6.26 -23.61
N LYS A 138 -3.39 -5.61 -23.37
CA LYS A 138 -3.48 -4.14 -23.38
C LYS A 138 -2.70 -3.52 -22.21
N LEU A 139 -2.80 -4.15 -21.03
CA LEU A 139 -2.08 -3.71 -19.82
C LEU A 139 -1.40 -4.90 -19.14
N VAL A 140 -0.20 -4.65 -18.62
CA VAL A 140 0.49 -5.49 -17.64
C VAL A 140 0.44 -4.73 -16.33
N VAL A 141 -0.26 -5.27 -15.34
CA VAL A 141 -0.46 -4.67 -14.03
C VAL A 141 0.57 -5.23 -13.06
N LEU A 142 1.53 -4.42 -12.66
CA LEU A 142 2.50 -4.74 -11.61
C LEU A 142 2.06 -4.13 -10.27
N GLY A 143 2.61 -4.65 -9.19
CA GLY A 143 2.22 -4.35 -7.83
C GLY A 143 1.61 -5.56 -7.14
N ALA A 144 1.58 -5.56 -5.83
CA ALA A 144 1.13 -6.73 -5.07
C ALA A 144 0.61 -6.35 -3.67
N SER A 145 -0.21 -7.23 -3.10
CA SER A 145 -0.61 -7.22 -1.68
C SER A 145 0.42 -7.93 -0.80
N LEU A 146 1.04 -8.98 -1.32
CA LEU A 146 2.22 -9.61 -0.73
C LEU A 146 3.41 -9.19 -1.57
N PHE A 147 4.28 -8.32 -1.05
CA PHE A 147 5.23 -7.56 -1.83
C PHE A 147 6.58 -7.47 -1.11
N LEU A 148 7.50 -8.39 -1.41
CA LEU A 148 8.79 -8.46 -0.73
C LEU A 148 9.91 -7.71 -1.48
N PHE A 149 9.90 -7.75 -2.83
CA PHE A 149 11.00 -7.24 -3.67
C PHE A 149 10.47 -6.38 -4.82
N PRO A 150 11.28 -5.44 -5.36
CA PRO A 150 10.95 -4.70 -6.57
C PRO A 150 10.55 -5.61 -7.74
N HIS A 151 9.52 -5.22 -8.48
CA HIS A 151 9.08 -5.93 -9.67
C HIS A 151 9.92 -5.55 -10.91
N PRO A 152 10.05 -6.42 -11.92
CA PRO A 152 10.87 -6.20 -13.12
C PRO A 152 10.17 -5.25 -14.11
N VAL A 153 10.00 -3.97 -13.72
CA VAL A 153 9.27 -2.95 -14.50
C VAL A 153 9.96 -2.70 -15.84
N ARG A 154 11.29 -2.61 -15.89
CA ARG A 154 12.04 -2.29 -17.12
C ARG A 154 11.85 -3.34 -18.20
N GLU A 155 12.02 -4.60 -17.82
CA GLU A 155 11.93 -5.76 -18.72
C GLU A 155 10.50 -5.90 -19.27
N LEU A 156 9.51 -5.84 -18.40
CA LEU A 156 8.11 -6.01 -18.80
C LEU A 156 7.56 -4.79 -19.55
N SER A 157 8.03 -3.56 -19.22
CA SER A 157 7.68 -2.37 -19.99
C SER A 157 8.23 -2.40 -21.41
N LYS A 158 9.44 -2.94 -21.58
CA LYS A 158 10.01 -3.15 -22.93
C LYS A 158 9.15 -4.14 -23.72
N ALA A 159 8.87 -5.31 -23.17
CA ALA A 159 8.08 -6.34 -23.82
C ALA A 159 6.64 -5.87 -24.14
N ALA A 160 6.01 -5.15 -23.21
CA ALA A 160 4.67 -4.60 -23.43
C ALA A 160 4.64 -3.57 -24.56
N ARG A 161 5.61 -2.66 -24.63
CA ARG A 161 5.71 -1.67 -25.71
C ARG A 161 5.90 -2.28 -27.09
N GLU A 162 6.65 -3.38 -27.22
CA GLU A 162 6.86 -4.08 -28.48
C GLU A 162 5.55 -4.61 -29.11
N ILE A 163 4.53 -4.85 -28.29
CA ILE A 163 3.21 -5.32 -28.74
C ILE A 163 2.13 -4.24 -28.69
N GLY A 164 2.49 -2.97 -28.42
CA GLY A 164 1.54 -1.85 -28.31
C GLY A 164 0.73 -1.84 -27.00
N GLY A 165 1.16 -2.57 -25.98
CA GLY A 165 0.64 -2.57 -24.63
C GLY A 165 1.45 -1.69 -23.66
N HIS A 166 1.03 -1.60 -22.40
CA HIS A 166 1.66 -0.77 -21.38
C HIS A 166 1.75 -1.49 -20.04
N VAL A 167 2.79 -1.16 -19.27
CA VAL A 167 2.87 -1.49 -17.84
C VAL A 167 2.21 -0.37 -17.03
N VAL A 168 1.34 -0.74 -16.10
CA VAL A 168 0.82 0.13 -15.04
C VAL A 168 1.19 -0.46 -13.68
N TYR A 169 1.44 0.38 -12.68
CA TYR A 169 2.01 -0.07 -11.42
C TYR A 169 1.13 0.34 -10.24
N ASP A 170 0.58 -0.63 -9.52
CA ASP A 170 -0.09 -0.40 -8.24
C ASP A 170 0.92 -0.42 -7.10
N GLY A 171 1.34 0.76 -6.68
CA GLY A 171 2.24 0.97 -5.56
C GLY A 171 1.59 0.94 -4.19
N SER A 172 0.31 0.61 -4.05
CA SER A 172 -0.46 0.75 -2.80
C SER A 172 0.29 0.30 -1.54
N HIS A 173 0.94 -0.85 -1.57
CA HIS A 173 1.69 -1.36 -0.41
C HIS A 173 3.03 -0.67 -0.19
N VAL A 174 3.66 -0.19 -1.24
CA VAL A 174 5.02 0.37 -1.20
C VAL A 174 5.07 1.88 -1.50
N LEU A 175 3.92 2.56 -1.60
CA LEU A 175 3.84 3.96 -2.01
C LEU A 175 4.67 4.88 -1.11
N GLY A 176 4.68 4.63 0.21
CA GLY A 176 5.50 5.39 1.14
C GLY A 176 7.00 5.10 0.99
N LEU A 177 7.37 3.87 0.61
CA LEU A 177 8.75 3.50 0.34
C LEU A 177 9.26 4.11 -0.97
N ILE A 178 8.40 4.14 -2.01
CA ILE A 178 8.69 4.84 -3.28
C ILE A 178 8.87 6.32 -3.03
N ALA A 179 7.94 6.95 -2.31
CA ALA A 179 8.00 8.37 -1.95
C ALA A 179 9.26 8.75 -1.18
N GLY A 180 9.72 7.88 -0.28
CA GLY A 180 10.94 8.06 0.52
C GLY A 180 12.22 7.57 -0.16
N GLY A 181 12.17 7.08 -1.41
CA GLY A 181 13.35 6.63 -2.16
C GLY A 181 14.00 5.35 -1.64
N ALA A 182 13.28 4.55 -0.84
CA ALA A 182 13.78 3.27 -0.31
C ALA A 182 13.23 2.05 -1.06
N PHE A 183 12.61 2.26 -2.20
CA PHE A 183 12.12 1.23 -3.11
C PHE A 183 12.31 1.69 -4.57
N GLN A 184 11.91 0.87 -5.56
CA GLN A 184 12.05 1.22 -6.98
C GLN A 184 11.27 2.49 -7.37
N ASP A 185 11.62 3.09 -8.49
CA ASP A 185 10.90 4.20 -9.13
C ASP A 185 10.21 3.70 -10.42
N PRO A 186 8.95 3.25 -10.34
CA PRO A 186 8.28 2.61 -11.46
C PRO A 186 8.12 3.50 -12.70
N LEU A 187 7.91 4.81 -12.52
CA LEU A 187 7.74 5.75 -13.66
C LEU A 187 9.07 5.89 -14.43
N SER A 188 10.19 6.04 -13.73
CA SER A 188 11.51 6.10 -14.36
C SER A 188 11.93 4.78 -15.01
N GLU A 189 11.40 3.68 -14.52
CA GLU A 189 11.64 2.32 -15.04
C GLU A 189 10.75 1.98 -16.24
N GLY A 190 9.77 2.81 -16.56
CA GLY A 190 8.97 2.72 -17.78
C GLY A 190 7.51 2.32 -17.59
N ALA A 191 7.01 2.26 -16.36
CA ALA A 191 5.57 2.19 -16.13
C ALA A 191 4.89 3.47 -16.64
N LEU A 192 3.77 3.30 -17.35
CA LEU A 192 2.99 4.42 -17.90
C LEU A 192 2.28 5.21 -16.80
N VAL A 193 1.82 4.51 -15.76
CA VAL A 193 1.09 5.07 -14.63
C VAL A 193 1.57 4.39 -13.35
N LEU A 194 1.78 5.19 -12.30
CA LEU A 194 1.85 4.75 -10.91
C LEU A 194 0.56 5.15 -10.22
N MET A 195 -0.17 4.19 -9.67
CA MET A 195 -1.36 4.43 -8.86
C MET A 195 -1.23 3.72 -7.51
N GLY A 196 -2.02 4.14 -6.53
CA GLY A 196 -2.00 3.45 -5.25
C GLY A 196 -2.89 4.08 -4.18
N SER A 197 -3.07 3.34 -3.09
CA SER A 197 -3.74 3.81 -1.89
C SER A 197 -2.78 4.65 -1.03
N THR A 198 -3.34 5.63 -0.32
CA THR A 198 -2.58 6.66 0.42
C THR A 198 -2.52 6.44 1.94
N HIS A 199 -2.74 5.20 2.43
CA HIS A 199 -2.92 4.94 3.87
C HIS A 199 -2.23 3.68 4.41
N LYS A 200 -1.26 3.11 3.63
CA LYS A 200 -0.49 1.93 4.04
C LYS A 200 0.93 2.36 4.45
N THR A 201 1.96 2.04 3.67
CA THR A 201 3.30 2.61 3.93
C THR A 201 3.32 4.13 3.77
N PHE A 202 2.51 4.68 2.85
CA PHE A 202 2.24 6.11 2.82
C PHE A 202 1.26 6.47 3.96
N PRO A 203 1.65 7.32 4.94
CA PRO A 203 0.91 7.52 6.19
C PRO A 203 -0.17 8.61 6.08
N GLY A 204 -0.90 8.64 4.97
CA GLY A 204 -1.96 9.60 4.70
C GLY A 204 -3.37 9.08 5.01
N PRO A 205 -4.41 9.87 4.70
CA PRO A 205 -5.79 9.45 4.86
C PRO A 205 -6.15 8.33 3.87
N GLN A 206 -7.16 7.54 4.18
CA GLN A 206 -7.70 6.58 3.21
C GLN A 206 -8.11 7.29 1.92
N GLY A 207 -7.67 6.72 0.80
CA GLY A 207 -7.90 7.27 -0.52
C GLY A 207 -6.93 6.68 -1.53
N GLY A 208 -6.84 7.32 -2.69
CA GLY A 208 -5.92 6.93 -3.76
C GLY A 208 -5.27 8.13 -4.44
N VAL A 209 -4.26 7.83 -5.23
CA VAL A 209 -3.55 8.76 -6.10
C VAL A 209 -3.26 8.08 -7.44
N VAL A 210 -3.23 8.86 -8.52
CA VAL A 210 -2.74 8.42 -9.84
C VAL A 210 -1.69 9.43 -10.31
N LEU A 211 -0.55 8.93 -10.75
CA LEU A 211 0.64 9.68 -11.13
C LEU A 211 1.10 9.23 -12.52
N ALA A 212 1.42 10.17 -13.39
CA ALA A 212 1.86 9.89 -14.76
C ALA A 212 2.72 11.03 -15.30
N ASN A 213 3.37 10.79 -16.46
CA ASN A 213 4.13 11.81 -17.20
C ASN A 213 3.52 12.07 -18.59
N ASP A 214 2.39 11.45 -18.92
CA ASP A 214 1.69 11.56 -20.21
C ASP A 214 0.36 12.30 -20.00
N GLU A 215 0.18 13.44 -20.69
CA GLU A 215 -0.98 14.31 -20.55
C GLU A 215 -2.25 13.63 -21.08
N ASP A 216 -2.17 12.94 -22.24
CA ASP A 216 -3.31 12.24 -22.83
C ASP A 216 -3.80 11.08 -21.91
N VAL A 217 -2.87 10.43 -21.23
CA VAL A 217 -3.19 9.39 -20.25
C VAL A 217 -3.88 9.99 -19.03
N MET A 218 -3.34 11.08 -18.49
CA MET A 218 -3.93 11.72 -17.31
C MET A 218 -5.30 12.32 -17.61
N ASP A 219 -5.52 12.93 -18.76
CA ASP A 219 -6.83 13.45 -19.14
C ASP A 219 -7.88 12.33 -19.23
N LYS A 220 -7.54 11.19 -19.81
CA LYS A 220 -8.44 10.01 -19.83
C LYS A 220 -8.73 9.46 -18.43
N VAL A 221 -7.73 9.47 -17.54
CA VAL A 221 -7.91 9.09 -16.12
C VAL A 221 -8.84 10.07 -15.40
N GLU A 222 -8.66 11.36 -15.62
CA GLU A 222 -9.52 12.40 -15.04
C GLU A 222 -10.98 12.30 -15.54
N GLU A 223 -11.19 12.00 -16.81
CA GLU A 223 -12.51 11.73 -17.40
C GLU A 223 -13.14 10.45 -16.84
N ALA A 224 -12.35 9.41 -16.66
CA ALA A 224 -12.81 8.18 -16.03
C ALA A 224 -13.20 8.40 -14.56
N LEU A 225 -12.47 9.25 -13.83
CA LEU A 225 -12.80 9.62 -12.46
C LEU A 225 -14.06 10.47 -12.41
N PHE A 226 -14.07 11.61 -13.08
CA PHE A 226 -15.22 12.50 -13.11
C PHE A 226 -15.60 12.84 -14.57
N PRO A 227 -16.83 12.58 -15.00
CA PRO A 227 -17.99 12.13 -14.20
C PRO A 227 -18.17 10.60 -14.09
N GLY A 228 -17.18 9.80 -14.51
CA GLY A 228 -17.34 8.36 -14.69
C GLY A 228 -17.55 7.57 -13.41
N LEU A 229 -16.61 7.62 -12.49
CA LEU A 229 -16.59 6.76 -11.28
C LEU A 229 -17.00 7.50 -10.01
N ILE A 230 -16.78 8.79 -9.95
CA ILE A 230 -17.11 9.66 -8.82
C ILE A 230 -17.77 10.94 -9.32
N SER A 231 -18.67 11.50 -8.53
CA SER A 231 -19.25 12.81 -8.74
C SER A 231 -18.48 13.84 -7.92
N ASN A 232 -18.84 14.05 -6.65
CA ASN A 232 -18.04 14.86 -5.75
C ASN A 232 -16.99 14.00 -5.02
N HIS A 233 -15.71 14.36 -5.11
CA HIS A 233 -14.67 13.67 -4.36
C HIS A 233 -14.57 14.22 -2.92
N HIS A 234 -13.86 13.52 -2.04
CA HIS A 234 -13.81 13.81 -0.61
C HIS A 234 -12.80 14.94 -0.31
N LEU A 235 -13.28 16.19 -0.25
CA LEU A 235 -12.44 17.38 -0.16
C LEU A 235 -11.62 17.46 1.14
N HIS A 236 -12.20 17.06 2.29
CA HIS A 236 -11.49 16.94 3.57
C HIS A 236 -10.33 15.95 3.49
N ARG A 237 -10.50 14.87 2.71
CA ARG A 237 -9.42 13.90 2.47
C ARG A 237 -8.31 14.50 1.60
N VAL A 238 -8.64 15.30 0.58
CA VAL A 238 -7.64 15.97 -0.27
C VAL A 238 -6.80 16.93 0.57
N ALA A 239 -7.43 17.72 1.43
CA ALA A 239 -6.73 18.63 2.33
C ALA A 239 -5.84 17.87 3.34
N ALA A 240 -6.33 16.77 3.91
CA ALA A 240 -5.55 15.91 4.79
C ALA A 240 -4.39 15.22 4.05
N LEU A 241 -4.59 14.87 2.78
CA LEU A 241 -3.54 14.32 1.92
C LEU A 241 -2.43 15.35 1.65
N ALA A 242 -2.77 16.64 1.47
CA ALA A 242 -1.76 17.70 1.31
C ALA A 242 -0.79 17.76 2.49
N ILE A 243 -1.31 17.64 3.72
CA ILE A 243 -0.46 17.59 4.93
C ILE A 243 0.44 16.34 4.91
N ALA A 244 -0.14 15.17 4.62
CA ALA A 244 0.65 13.93 4.57
C ALA A 244 1.73 13.95 3.47
N LEU A 245 1.45 14.57 2.31
CA LEU A 245 2.43 14.78 1.24
C LEU A 245 3.56 15.71 1.69
N ALA A 246 3.23 16.79 2.41
CA ALA A 246 4.22 17.71 2.97
C ALA A 246 5.08 17.04 4.06
N GLU A 247 4.47 16.24 4.94
CA GLU A 247 5.21 15.41 5.92
C GLU A 247 6.16 14.42 5.25
N MET A 248 5.72 13.79 4.15
CA MET A 248 6.56 12.85 3.41
C MET A 248 7.67 13.52 2.61
N LEU A 249 7.50 14.77 2.17
CA LEU A 249 8.59 15.57 1.58
C LEU A 249 9.69 15.88 2.61
N GLU A 250 9.32 16.10 3.86
CA GLU A 250 10.26 16.43 4.94
C GLU A 250 10.89 15.19 5.59
N TYR A 251 10.08 14.19 5.91
CA TYR A 251 10.49 13.04 6.73
C TYR A 251 10.50 11.71 5.98
N GLY A 252 10.04 11.66 4.72
CA GLY A 252 9.77 10.42 3.99
C GLY A 252 11.00 9.56 3.78
N GLU A 253 12.16 10.14 3.50
CA GLU A 253 13.42 9.39 3.33
C GLU A 253 13.82 8.65 4.61
N ALA A 254 13.84 9.36 5.73
CA ALA A 254 14.18 8.78 7.04
C ALA A 254 13.17 7.70 7.45
N TYR A 255 11.87 7.95 7.21
CA TYR A 255 10.81 7.00 7.53
C TYR A 255 10.89 5.73 6.69
N ALA A 256 11.02 5.85 5.38
CA ALA A 256 11.09 4.72 4.47
C ALA A 256 12.33 3.83 4.75
N LYS A 257 13.48 4.45 5.01
CA LYS A 257 14.70 3.74 5.40
C LYS A 257 14.51 2.99 6.72
N ALA A 258 13.92 3.63 7.73
CA ALA A 258 13.64 3.00 9.01
C ALA A 258 12.67 1.80 8.87
N ILE A 259 11.67 1.88 7.99
CA ILE A 259 10.76 0.75 7.70
C ILE A 259 11.55 -0.44 7.15
N VAL A 260 12.39 -0.23 6.14
CA VAL A 260 13.16 -1.33 5.52
C VAL A 260 14.17 -1.92 6.52
N ASP A 261 14.83 -1.08 7.32
CA ASP A 261 15.75 -1.55 8.36
C ASP A 261 15.04 -2.39 9.43
N ASN A 262 13.83 -1.96 9.85
CA ASN A 262 13.01 -2.67 10.83
C ASN A 262 12.48 -4.00 10.26
N SER A 263 12.01 -4.02 9.01
CA SER A 263 11.51 -5.26 8.38
C SER A 263 12.61 -6.31 8.25
N LYS A 264 13.81 -5.91 7.83
CA LYS A 264 14.98 -6.81 7.78
C LYS A 264 15.40 -7.27 9.17
N GLY A 265 15.32 -6.39 10.18
CA GLY A 265 15.60 -6.73 11.57
C GLY A 265 14.62 -7.79 12.12
N LEU A 266 13.32 -7.55 11.93
CA LEU A 266 12.27 -8.48 12.36
C LEU A 266 12.40 -9.84 11.66
N ALA A 267 12.59 -9.84 10.34
CA ALA A 267 12.72 -11.06 9.56
C ALA A 267 13.90 -11.93 10.04
N ARG A 268 15.06 -11.30 10.28
CA ARG A 268 16.24 -11.99 10.80
C ARG A 268 16.00 -12.56 12.18
N SER A 269 15.47 -11.77 13.11
CA SER A 269 15.21 -12.20 14.47
C SER A 269 14.20 -13.36 14.53
N LEU A 270 13.16 -13.34 13.70
CA LEU A 270 12.21 -14.44 13.56
C LEU A 270 12.88 -15.70 12.98
N HIS A 271 13.73 -15.54 11.96
CA HIS A 271 14.44 -16.66 11.34
C HIS A 271 15.40 -17.34 12.34
N GLU A 272 16.18 -16.57 13.08
CA GLU A 272 17.11 -17.06 14.12
C GLU A 272 16.39 -17.78 15.27
N ARG A 273 15.11 -17.45 15.52
CA ARG A 273 14.24 -18.10 16.50
C ARG A 273 13.51 -19.35 15.96
N GLY A 274 13.78 -19.75 14.72
CA GLY A 274 13.26 -21.00 14.13
C GLY A 274 11.96 -20.85 13.34
N PHE A 275 11.49 -19.64 13.06
CA PHE A 275 10.38 -19.45 12.13
C PHE A 275 10.83 -19.66 10.68
N LYS A 276 9.95 -20.22 9.86
CA LYS A 276 10.16 -20.34 8.42
C LYS A 276 9.82 -19.00 7.74
N VAL A 277 10.77 -18.06 7.76
CA VAL A 277 10.68 -16.77 7.07
C VAL A 277 11.02 -16.98 5.61
N LEU A 278 10.24 -16.38 4.69
CA LEU A 278 10.47 -16.50 3.25
C LEU A 278 11.74 -15.76 2.81
N CYS A 279 12.34 -16.22 1.72
CA CYS A 279 13.47 -15.63 1.01
C CYS A 279 14.73 -15.34 1.87
N PRO A 280 15.22 -16.28 2.70
CA PRO A 280 16.42 -16.04 3.49
C PRO A 280 17.67 -15.79 2.61
N HIS A 281 17.75 -16.42 1.43
CA HIS A 281 18.84 -16.27 0.46
C HIS A 281 18.93 -14.85 -0.14
N LYS A 282 17.85 -14.05 -0.07
CA LYS A 282 17.79 -12.65 -0.54
C LYS A 282 17.75 -11.63 0.60
N GLY A 283 18.02 -12.04 1.84
CA GLY A 283 17.91 -11.18 3.02
C GLY A 283 16.46 -10.86 3.43
N PHE A 284 15.52 -11.75 3.06
CA PHE A 284 14.11 -11.82 3.44
C PHE A 284 13.20 -10.82 2.73
N THR A 285 13.54 -9.54 2.67
CA THR A 285 12.67 -8.49 2.13
C THR A 285 13.43 -7.22 1.81
N GLU A 286 12.94 -6.46 0.86
CA GLU A 286 13.32 -5.06 0.58
C GLU A 286 12.16 -4.08 0.83
N SER A 287 11.03 -4.59 1.35
CA SER A 287 9.83 -3.80 1.63
C SER A 287 9.56 -3.68 3.14
N HIS A 288 8.35 -3.26 3.48
CA HIS A 288 7.83 -3.19 4.85
C HIS A 288 7.33 -4.52 5.39
N GLN A 289 7.25 -5.56 4.53
CA GLN A 289 6.60 -6.83 4.85
C GLN A 289 7.62 -7.90 5.24
N VAL A 290 7.22 -8.73 6.19
CA VAL A 290 7.85 -10.01 6.53
C VAL A 290 6.80 -11.11 6.41
N VAL A 291 7.14 -12.21 5.75
CA VAL A 291 6.20 -13.30 5.48
C VAL A 291 6.74 -14.61 6.05
N LEU A 292 5.89 -15.29 6.80
CA LEU A 292 6.19 -16.59 7.42
C LEU A 292 5.32 -17.67 6.77
N ASP A 293 5.90 -18.83 6.49
CA ASP A 293 5.15 -20.07 6.29
C ASP A 293 4.89 -20.72 7.64
N VAL A 294 3.64 -20.67 8.10
CA VAL A 294 3.18 -21.24 9.38
C VAL A 294 2.31 -22.49 9.19
N SER A 295 2.37 -23.11 8.01
CA SER A 295 1.59 -24.31 7.70
C SER A 295 1.83 -25.45 8.70
N SER A 296 3.09 -25.65 9.13
CA SER A 296 3.47 -26.65 10.13
C SER A 296 2.99 -26.34 11.55
N LEU A 297 2.59 -25.08 11.82
CA LEU A 297 2.09 -24.64 13.12
C LEU A 297 0.55 -24.62 13.22
N GLY A 298 -0.15 -25.10 12.17
CA GLY A 298 -1.62 -25.10 12.13
C GLY A 298 -2.23 -24.07 11.15
N GLY A 299 -1.38 -23.34 10.43
CA GLY A 299 -1.77 -22.38 9.38
C GLY A 299 -2.00 -20.95 9.88
N GLY A 300 -2.21 -20.05 8.94
CA GLY A 300 -2.26 -18.62 9.20
C GLY A 300 -3.42 -18.18 10.09
N ARG A 301 -4.57 -18.84 9.99
CA ARG A 301 -5.73 -18.53 10.87
C ARG A 301 -5.42 -18.83 12.32
N TRP A 302 -4.85 -20.00 12.57
CA TRP A 302 -4.47 -20.39 13.93
C TRP A 302 -3.42 -19.42 14.49
N ALA A 303 -2.36 -19.18 13.74
CA ALA A 303 -1.26 -18.31 14.17
C ALA A 303 -1.74 -16.88 14.45
N SER A 304 -2.52 -16.29 13.53
CA SER A 304 -3.02 -14.90 13.71
C SER A 304 -3.95 -14.78 14.92
N LYS A 305 -4.83 -15.77 15.18
CA LYS A 305 -5.69 -15.73 16.36
C LYS A 305 -4.92 -15.88 17.67
N ARG A 306 -3.92 -16.76 17.73
CA ARG A 306 -3.08 -16.90 18.93
C ARG A 306 -2.30 -15.62 19.22
N LEU A 307 -1.79 -14.94 18.20
CA LEU A 307 -1.11 -13.66 18.34
C LEU A 307 -2.06 -12.53 18.74
N GLU A 308 -3.28 -12.51 18.20
CA GLU A 308 -4.32 -11.54 18.57
C GLU A 308 -4.65 -11.63 20.08
N GLU A 309 -4.76 -12.84 20.65
CA GLU A 309 -4.94 -13.05 22.09
C GLU A 309 -3.82 -12.40 22.92
N ALA A 310 -2.61 -12.29 22.35
CA ALA A 310 -1.45 -11.63 22.95
C ALA A 310 -1.31 -10.14 22.60
N ASN A 311 -2.31 -9.52 21.98
CA ASN A 311 -2.24 -8.15 21.44
C ASN A 311 -1.20 -7.93 20.31
N ILE A 312 -0.80 -8.99 19.63
CA ILE A 312 0.07 -8.93 18.45
C ILE A 312 -0.80 -9.12 17.22
N ILE A 313 -1.25 -8.01 16.63
CA ILE A 313 -2.21 -8.05 15.53
C ILE A 313 -1.47 -8.22 14.19
N THR A 314 -1.86 -9.27 13.46
CA THR A 314 -1.26 -9.66 12.19
C THR A 314 -2.35 -10.08 11.20
N ASN A 315 -2.01 -10.43 9.97
CA ASN A 315 -2.99 -11.05 9.10
C ASN A 315 -2.47 -12.31 8.39
N MET A 316 -3.36 -13.28 8.22
CA MET A 316 -3.12 -14.47 7.40
C MET A 316 -3.13 -14.09 5.91
N ASN A 317 -2.35 -14.80 5.09
CA ASN A 317 -2.24 -14.59 3.66
C ASN A 317 -1.98 -15.89 2.91
N LEU A 318 -2.59 -16.05 1.72
CA LEU A 318 -2.22 -17.13 0.80
C LEU A 318 -0.75 -16.97 0.41
N LEU A 319 -0.07 -18.10 0.25
CA LEU A 319 1.28 -18.21 -0.31
C LEU A 319 1.19 -18.82 -1.74
N PRO A 320 2.21 -18.65 -2.59
CA PRO A 320 2.14 -19.09 -4.00
C PRO A 320 1.80 -20.56 -4.22
N TRP A 321 2.06 -21.40 -3.23
CA TRP A 321 1.75 -22.84 -3.24
C TRP A 321 0.39 -23.20 -2.62
N ASP A 322 -0.36 -22.21 -2.12
CA ASP A 322 -1.70 -22.44 -1.61
C ASP A 322 -2.75 -22.49 -2.73
N ASP A 323 -3.69 -23.43 -2.64
CA ASP A 323 -4.93 -23.35 -3.42
C ASP A 323 -5.79 -22.19 -2.89
N VAL A 324 -6.42 -21.42 -3.79
CA VAL A 324 -7.32 -20.31 -3.45
C VAL A 324 -8.42 -20.74 -2.48
N LYS A 325 -8.87 -22.00 -2.57
CA LYS A 325 -9.86 -22.60 -1.65
C LYS A 325 -9.39 -22.64 -0.18
N ARG A 326 -8.08 -22.53 0.06
CA ARG A 326 -7.51 -22.46 1.41
C ARG A 326 -7.55 -21.06 2.04
N SER A 327 -8.18 -20.08 1.40
CA SER A 327 -8.30 -18.70 1.91
C SER A 327 -8.84 -18.60 3.34
N GLY A 328 -9.61 -19.59 3.79
CA GLY A 328 -10.09 -19.70 5.17
C GLY A 328 -9.02 -20.03 6.23
N ASN A 329 -7.93 -20.72 5.84
CA ASN A 329 -6.76 -21.03 6.68
C ASN A 329 -5.52 -21.20 5.78
N PRO A 330 -4.97 -20.10 5.23
CA PRO A 330 -3.83 -20.15 4.34
C PRO A 330 -2.55 -20.52 5.08
N SER A 331 -1.50 -20.85 4.31
CA SER A 331 -0.19 -21.23 4.88
C SER A 331 0.59 -20.05 5.46
N GLY A 332 0.30 -18.82 5.01
CA GLY A 332 1.10 -17.65 5.32
C GLY A 332 0.58 -16.81 6.49
N LEU A 333 1.54 -16.25 7.21
CA LEU A 333 1.33 -15.11 8.12
C LEU A 333 2.12 -13.92 7.58
N ARG A 334 1.43 -12.81 7.32
CA ARG A 334 2.03 -11.59 6.76
C ARG A 334 2.10 -10.51 7.83
N LEU A 335 3.31 -9.97 8.03
CA LEU A 335 3.61 -8.92 9.00
C LEU A 335 4.01 -7.64 8.27
N GLY A 336 3.70 -6.49 8.85
CA GLY A 336 4.13 -5.18 8.38
C GLY A 336 4.67 -4.33 9.53
N VAL A 337 5.75 -3.62 9.30
CA VAL A 337 6.43 -2.82 10.33
C VAL A 337 6.25 -1.30 10.17
N GLN A 338 5.51 -0.84 9.16
CA GLN A 338 5.34 0.58 8.87
C GLN A 338 4.69 1.36 10.02
N GLU A 339 3.67 0.81 10.67
CA GLU A 339 2.98 1.46 11.77
C GLU A 339 3.85 1.52 13.04
N VAL A 340 4.47 0.41 13.43
CA VAL A 340 5.35 0.39 14.61
C VAL A 340 6.58 1.28 14.41
N THR A 341 7.07 1.40 13.17
CA THR A 341 8.12 2.38 12.81
C THR A 341 7.60 3.81 12.95
N ARG A 342 6.37 4.07 12.50
CA ARG A 342 5.71 5.38 12.64
C ARG A 342 5.53 5.78 14.12
N LEU A 343 5.38 4.80 15.02
CA LEU A 343 5.35 5.00 16.46
C LEU A 343 6.73 5.15 17.10
N GLY A 344 7.79 5.05 16.33
CA GLY A 344 9.16 5.31 16.78
C GLY A 344 9.97 4.06 17.17
N MET A 345 9.44 2.85 16.91
CA MET A 345 10.22 1.62 17.08
C MET A 345 11.39 1.59 16.11
N LYS A 346 12.50 1.07 16.57
CA LYS A 346 13.76 0.91 15.86
C LYS A 346 14.08 -0.56 15.66
N ARG A 347 15.13 -0.83 14.90
CA ARG A 347 15.60 -2.20 14.65
C ARG A 347 15.85 -3.01 15.93
N SER A 348 16.35 -2.38 17.00
CA SER A 348 16.53 -3.01 18.32
C SER A 348 15.24 -3.53 18.94
N ASP A 349 14.10 -2.92 18.61
CA ASP A 349 12.79 -3.26 19.19
C ASP A 349 12.16 -4.46 18.46
N MET A 350 12.64 -4.77 17.26
CA MET A 350 12.16 -5.89 16.45
C MET A 350 12.45 -7.25 17.10
N ASP A 351 13.49 -7.34 17.91
CA ASP A 351 13.84 -8.55 18.65
C ASP A 351 12.80 -8.86 19.73
N PHE A 352 12.29 -7.85 20.44
CA PHE A 352 11.19 -8.01 21.37
C PHE A 352 9.94 -8.56 20.68
N ILE A 353 9.58 -8.04 19.51
CA ILE A 353 8.42 -8.52 18.75
C ILE A 353 8.62 -9.99 18.38
N ALA A 354 9.78 -10.35 17.84
CA ALA A 354 10.10 -11.72 17.45
C ALA A 354 10.09 -12.68 18.65
N GLU A 355 10.63 -12.27 19.80
CA GLU A 355 10.61 -13.04 21.05
C GLU A 355 9.17 -13.33 21.50
N LYS A 356 8.29 -12.30 21.53
CA LYS A 356 6.91 -12.50 21.95
C LYS A 356 6.12 -13.39 20.99
N MET A 357 6.39 -13.31 19.69
CA MET A 357 5.83 -14.24 18.71
C MET A 357 6.33 -15.69 18.92
N GLU A 358 7.62 -15.88 19.21
CA GLU A 358 8.21 -17.18 19.54
C GLU A 358 7.55 -17.78 20.79
N GLU A 359 7.43 -17.02 21.86
CA GLU A 359 6.81 -17.45 23.11
C GLU A 359 5.39 -17.97 22.90
N VAL A 360 4.57 -17.25 22.09
CA VAL A 360 3.18 -17.61 21.82
C VAL A 360 3.06 -18.79 20.87
N LEU A 361 3.79 -18.79 19.74
CA LEU A 361 3.57 -19.71 18.64
C LEU A 361 4.43 -20.98 18.71
N LEU A 362 5.66 -20.89 19.24
CA LEU A 362 6.58 -22.02 19.28
C LEU A 362 6.73 -22.62 20.67
N ARG A 363 6.76 -21.80 21.71
CA ARG A 363 6.92 -22.26 23.08
C ARG A 363 5.59 -22.53 23.80
N GLY A 364 4.46 -22.12 23.21
CA GLY A 364 3.12 -22.37 23.74
C GLY A 364 2.81 -21.62 25.05
N ARG A 365 3.52 -20.50 25.32
CA ARG A 365 3.24 -19.66 26.47
C ARG A 365 1.82 -19.11 26.42
N ASP A 366 1.19 -18.90 27.57
CA ASP A 366 -0.16 -18.34 27.65
C ASP A 366 -0.19 -16.91 27.04
N PRO A 367 -0.98 -16.68 25.98
CA PRO A 367 -1.09 -15.36 25.36
C PRO A 367 -1.56 -14.27 26.33
N ALA A 368 -2.34 -14.60 27.36
CA ALA A 368 -2.83 -13.63 28.34
C ALA A 368 -1.69 -13.05 29.19
N GLU A 369 -0.63 -13.81 29.42
CA GLU A 369 0.57 -13.31 30.11
C GLU A 369 1.40 -12.44 29.18
N VAL A 370 1.64 -12.90 27.94
CA VAL A 370 2.39 -12.14 26.91
C VAL A 370 1.70 -10.82 26.61
N LYS A 371 0.36 -10.79 26.59
CA LYS A 371 -0.45 -9.58 26.41
C LYS A 371 -0.09 -8.46 27.38
N LYS A 372 0.20 -8.79 28.64
CA LYS A 372 0.57 -7.80 29.67
C LYS A 372 1.93 -7.17 29.35
N GLU A 373 2.88 -7.99 28.88
CA GLU A 373 4.21 -7.51 28.50
C GLU A 373 4.16 -6.66 27.22
N VAL A 374 3.37 -7.07 26.23
CA VAL A 374 3.15 -6.29 25.00
C VAL A 374 2.51 -4.94 25.35
N ALA A 375 1.50 -4.91 26.23
CA ALA A 375 0.85 -3.67 26.66
C ALA A 375 1.83 -2.73 27.40
N ALA A 376 2.66 -3.28 28.27
CA ALA A 376 3.69 -2.51 29.00
C ALA A 376 4.75 -1.94 28.03
N PHE A 377 5.19 -2.74 27.06
CA PHE A 377 6.14 -2.29 26.04
C PHE A 377 5.55 -1.16 25.18
N MET A 378 4.31 -1.33 24.71
CA MET A 378 3.60 -0.36 23.87
C MET A 378 3.31 0.97 24.59
N ALA A 379 3.30 0.99 25.91
CA ALA A 379 3.13 2.22 26.69
C ALA A 379 4.21 3.28 26.40
N SER A 380 5.38 2.86 25.91
CA SER A 380 6.48 3.75 25.51
C SER A 380 6.34 4.33 24.10
N TYR A 381 5.38 3.84 23.29
CA TYR A 381 5.21 4.19 21.88
C TYR A 381 3.85 4.86 21.64
N GLN A 382 3.62 6.02 22.27
CA GLN A 382 2.33 6.72 22.23
C GLN A 382 2.30 7.93 21.28
N GLU A 383 3.46 8.35 20.79
CA GLU A 383 3.58 9.48 19.88
C GLU A 383 3.82 9.01 18.44
N VAL A 384 3.22 9.70 17.48
CA VAL A 384 3.48 9.49 16.06
C VAL A 384 4.74 10.26 15.66
N LYS A 385 5.68 9.60 15.03
CA LYS A 385 6.95 10.16 14.55
C LYS A 385 6.90 10.43 13.04
N TYR A 386 7.95 11.05 12.50
CA TYR A 386 8.08 11.39 11.08
C TYR A 386 6.93 12.28 10.56
N CYS A 387 6.48 13.23 11.36
CA CYS A 387 5.41 14.16 11.06
C CYS A 387 5.64 15.50 11.74
N PHE A 388 4.89 16.54 11.36
CA PHE A 388 5.00 17.87 11.95
C PHE A 388 4.48 17.91 13.39
N ASP A 389 3.37 17.22 13.66
CA ASP A 389 2.81 17.10 15.02
C ASP A 389 2.16 15.72 15.22
N GLY A 390 2.85 14.87 15.96
CA GLY A 390 2.39 13.52 16.33
C GLY A 390 1.85 13.42 17.75
N SER A 391 1.98 14.49 18.54
CA SER A 391 1.52 14.52 19.92
C SER A 391 0.01 14.34 20.02
N ASN A 392 -0.44 13.55 20.99
CA ASN A 392 -1.86 13.27 21.23
C ASN A 392 -2.63 12.73 20.02
N ALA A 393 -1.94 12.13 19.01
CA ALA A 393 -2.59 11.62 17.81
C ALA A 393 -3.66 10.55 18.09
N TYR A 394 -3.52 9.78 19.16
CA TYR A 394 -4.52 8.81 19.61
C TYR A 394 -5.58 9.38 20.55
N ARG A 395 -5.38 10.62 21.06
CA ARG A 395 -6.28 11.30 21.99
C ARG A 395 -6.99 12.48 21.37
N LEU A 396 -7.36 12.36 20.10
CA LEU A 396 -7.97 13.45 19.34
C LEU A 396 -9.27 13.94 19.99
N LEU A 397 -10.11 13.04 20.52
CA LEU A 397 -11.36 13.42 21.18
C LEU A 397 -11.13 14.26 22.42
N GLU A 398 -10.16 13.88 23.29
CA GLU A 398 -9.78 14.69 24.47
C GLU A 398 -9.30 16.10 24.06
N TYR A 399 -8.59 16.19 22.93
CA TYR A 399 -8.15 17.47 22.41
C TYR A 399 -9.32 18.34 21.92
N LEU A 400 -10.29 17.76 21.20
CA LEU A 400 -11.47 18.48 20.70
C LEU A 400 -12.38 18.96 21.87
N GLU A 401 -12.53 18.16 22.90
CA GLU A 401 -13.26 18.55 24.12
C GLU A 401 -12.62 19.75 24.84
N ASN A 402 -11.29 19.86 24.79
CA ASN A 402 -10.56 20.97 25.39
C ASN A 402 -10.55 22.26 24.55
N LEU A 403 -10.80 22.16 23.22
CA LEU A 403 -10.94 23.35 22.35
C LEU A 403 -12.28 24.06 22.54
N GLY A 404 -13.29 23.40 23.09
CA GLY A 404 -14.62 23.95 23.36
C GLY A 404 -14.74 24.62 24.74
N ARG A 405 -13.67 24.65 25.52
CA ARG A 405 -13.60 25.32 26.84
C ARG A 405 -12.70 26.54 26.73
#